data_ac55e8ea1a0d877118e63f4c2b75dc82
#
_entry.id   ac55e8ea1a0d877118e63f4c2b75dc82
#
_cell.length_a   1.000
_cell.length_b   1.000
_cell.length_c   1.000
_cell.angle_alpha   90.00
_cell.angle_beta   90.00
_cell.angle_gamma   90.00
#
_symmetry.space_group_name_H-M   'P 1'
#
loop_
_entity.id
_entity.type
_entity.pdbx_description
1 polymer ?
#
loop_
_entity_poly.entity_id
_entity_poly.type
_entity_poly.pdbx_seq_one_letter_code
_entity_poly.pdbx_strand_id
1 'polypeptide(L)'
;NVHLSMSLPGYNTFQEHTGVDNADGVLYWFRKANEMGLSTTVNITVTRQNYDELFETISAGLINGASDVLLNRFLPGGRGLSYLPELLLTPVQINGMLCTAEEVLSHARRYAHLGTEIPYCAIQHPEKLERVRVGYKCAAVKNFFVIDPSGQIRTCNHSPRVVGHIFQKPLITDTDYWNMFATGDYQPEACGGCKMVSLCDCGCREVANILHGNPKGVDTSAIQHSVKQN
;
A
#
# COMPACT_ATOMS: atom_id res chain seq x y z
N ASN A 1 -9.34 -2.64 24.25
CA ASN A 1 -9.02 -3.67 23.27
C ASN A 1 -7.70 -3.31 22.59
N VAL A 2 -6.77 -4.25 22.54
CA VAL A 2 -5.50 -4.10 21.82
C VAL A 2 -5.57 -4.94 20.54
N HIS A 3 -5.20 -4.34 19.41
CA HIS A 3 -5.03 -5.02 18.13
C HIS A 3 -3.57 -4.93 17.73
N LEU A 4 -2.98 -6.07 17.36
CA LEU A 4 -1.56 -6.12 16.97
C LEU A 4 -1.43 -6.29 15.47
N SER A 5 -0.59 -5.48 14.85
CA SER A 5 -0.17 -5.67 13.45
C SER A 5 1.30 -6.07 13.43
N MET A 6 1.61 -7.22 12.87
CA MET A 6 2.96 -7.75 12.79
C MET A 6 3.35 -7.97 11.33
N SER A 7 4.56 -7.55 10.96
CA SER A 7 5.05 -7.67 9.59
C SER A 7 5.61 -9.07 9.33
N LEU A 8 5.17 -9.67 8.22
CA LEU A 8 5.72 -10.90 7.65
C LEU A 8 5.91 -10.66 6.15
N PRO A 9 7.01 -9.99 5.74
CA PRO A 9 7.20 -9.58 4.35
C PRO A 9 7.38 -10.74 3.38
N GLY A 10 7.66 -11.93 3.87
CA GLY A 10 7.80 -13.21 3.17
C GLY A 10 8.14 -14.27 4.20
N TYR A 11 7.91 -15.53 3.91
CA TYR A 11 8.33 -16.61 4.80
C TYR A 11 9.77 -17.03 4.46
N ASN A 12 10.03 -17.43 3.21
CA ASN A 12 11.36 -17.85 2.78
C ASN A 12 12.29 -16.64 2.51
N THR A 13 11.76 -15.53 2.02
CA THR A 13 12.51 -14.31 1.74
C THR A 13 12.58 -13.36 2.95
N PHE A 14 12.20 -13.81 4.14
CA PHE A 14 12.15 -12.97 5.34
C PHE A 14 13.49 -12.29 5.63
N GLN A 15 14.58 -13.05 5.56
CA GLN A 15 15.92 -12.54 5.83
C GLN A 15 16.36 -11.46 4.82
N GLU A 16 16.02 -11.65 3.55
CA GLU A 16 16.34 -10.69 2.49
C GLU A 16 15.67 -9.34 2.70
N HIS A 17 14.44 -9.35 3.23
CA HIS A 17 13.66 -8.14 3.50
C HIS A 17 14.00 -7.47 4.82
N THR A 18 14.36 -8.24 5.84
CA THR A 18 14.49 -7.74 7.23
C THR A 18 15.93 -7.67 7.70
N GLY A 19 16.84 -8.40 7.06
CA GLY A 19 18.24 -8.56 7.47
C GLY A 19 18.43 -9.58 8.61
N VAL A 20 17.37 -10.24 9.08
CA VAL A 20 17.41 -11.26 10.13
C VAL A 20 16.61 -12.48 9.73
N ASP A 21 17.09 -13.68 10.07
CA ASP A 21 16.39 -14.93 9.85
C ASP A 21 15.49 -15.24 11.06
N ASN A 22 14.27 -14.74 11.06
CA ASN A 22 13.34 -14.91 12.19
C ASN A 22 11.85 -14.96 11.78
N ALA A 23 11.53 -15.51 10.62
CA ALA A 23 10.14 -15.70 10.20
C ALA A 23 9.35 -16.54 11.22
N ASP A 24 9.94 -17.63 11.70
CA ASP A 24 9.33 -18.50 12.71
C ASP A 24 9.06 -17.80 14.02
N GLY A 25 9.91 -16.85 14.41
CA GLY A 25 9.68 -16.01 15.58
C GLY A 25 8.43 -15.13 15.43
N VAL A 26 8.20 -14.58 14.24
CA VAL A 26 6.96 -13.83 13.96
C VAL A 26 5.74 -14.75 14.03
N LEU A 27 5.81 -15.93 13.42
CA LEU A 27 4.73 -16.93 13.48
C LEU A 27 4.46 -17.41 14.91
N TYR A 28 5.50 -17.58 15.72
CA TYR A 28 5.34 -17.88 17.15
C TYR A 28 4.53 -16.80 17.87
N TRP A 29 4.81 -15.51 17.60
CA TRP A 29 4.08 -14.43 18.25
C TRP A 29 2.62 -14.29 17.78
N PHE A 30 2.30 -14.65 16.53
CA PHE A 30 0.91 -14.78 16.07
C PHE A 30 0.15 -15.82 16.90
N ARG A 31 0.75 -17.02 17.11
CA ARG A 31 0.15 -18.06 17.95
C ARG A 31 -0.07 -17.58 19.38
N LYS A 32 0.95 -16.95 19.97
CA LYS A 32 0.87 -16.43 21.34
C LYS A 32 -0.19 -15.35 21.52
N ALA A 33 -0.27 -14.42 20.59
CA ALA A 33 -1.31 -13.40 20.60
C ALA A 33 -2.72 -14.01 20.51
N ASN A 34 -2.90 -15.00 19.63
CA ASN A 34 -4.15 -15.72 19.48
C ASN A 34 -4.51 -16.50 20.77
N GLU A 35 -3.56 -17.19 21.42
CA GLU A 35 -3.74 -17.87 22.73
C GLU A 35 -4.17 -16.89 23.82
N MET A 36 -3.73 -15.63 23.75
CA MET A 36 -4.11 -14.56 24.67
C MET A 36 -5.45 -13.89 24.30
N GLY A 37 -6.13 -14.35 23.27
CA GLY A 37 -7.38 -13.75 22.77
C GLY A 37 -7.22 -12.38 22.11
N LEU A 38 -6.02 -12.02 21.66
CA LEU A 38 -5.76 -10.77 20.96
C LEU A 38 -6.04 -10.92 19.47
N SER A 39 -6.69 -9.91 18.89
CA SER A 39 -6.85 -9.80 17.44
C SER A 39 -5.55 -9.34 16.80
N THR A 40 -5.17 -9.98 15.70
CA THR A 40 -3.89 -9.71 15.03
C THR A 40 -4.08 -9.57 13.52
N THR A 41 -3.26 -8.71 12.92
CA THR A 41 -3.15 -8.56 11.46
C THR A 41 -1.75 -8.95 11.01
N VAL A 42 -1.66 -9.85 10.03
CA VAL A 42 -0.41 -10.05 9.28
C VAL A 42 -0.28 -8.96 8.23
N ASN A 43 0.80 -8.18 8.32
CA ASN A 43 1.09 -7.09 7.40
C ASN A 43 2.16 -7.52 6.40
N ILE A 44 1.81 -7.55 5.13
CA ILE A 44 2.67 -8.00 4.04
C ILE A 44 2.86 -6.87 3.03
N THR A 45 4.10 -6.38 2.90
CA THR A 45 4.45 -5.51 1.79
C THR A 45 4.94 -6.39 0.64
N VAL A 46 4.13 -6.45 -0.41
CA VAL A 46 4.42 -7.27 -1.59
C VAL A 46 5.38 -6.52 -2.51
N THR A 47 6.48 -7.16 -2.81
CA THR A 47 7.53 -6.72 -3.73
C THR A 47 7.70 -7.77 -4.82
N ARG A 48 8.51 -7.48 -5.83
CA ARG A 48 8.87 -8.48 -6.83
C ARG A 48 9.63 -9.66 -6.26
N GLN A 49 10.38 -9.46 -5.15
CA GLN A 49 11.20 -10.51 -4.54
C GLN A 49 10.36 -11.54 -3.77
N ASN A 50 9.24 -11.13 -3.13
CA ASN A 50 8.40 -12.03 -2.34
C ASN A 50 7.08 -12.39 -3.02
N TYR A 51 6.87 -11.91 -4.24
CA TYR A 51 5.61 -12.11 -4.98
C TYR A 51 5.28 -13.59 -5.18
N ASP A 52 6.29 -14.40 -5.52
CA ASP A 52 6.08 -15.81 -5.86
C ASP A 52 5.76 -16.70 -4.65
N GLU A 53 6.05 -16.25 -3.43
CA GLU A 53 5.71 -16.94 -2.17
C GLU A 53 4.50 -16.35 -1.42
N LEU A 54 3.73 -15.47 -2.08
CA LEU A 54 2.65 -14.75 -1.41
C LEU A 54 1.56 -15.68 -0.87
N PHE A 55 1.25 -16.77 -1.60
CA PHE A 55 0.30 -17.80 -1.17
C PHE A 55 0.71 -18.41 0.17
N GLU A 56 1.96 -18.86 0.24
CA GLU A 56 2.56 -19.48 1.44
C GLU A 56 2.65 -18.50 2.59
N THR A 57 3.03 -17.25 2.31
CA THR A 57 3.18 -16.21 3.33
C THR A 57 1.84 -15.86 3.97
N ILE A 58 0.78 -15.65 3.18
CA ILE A 58 -0.56 -15.37 3.70
C ILE A 58 -1.05 -16.60 4.49
N SER A 59 -0.88 -17.80 3.92
CA SER A 59 -1.31 -19.04 4.57
C SER A 59 -0.60 -19.26 5.90
N ALA A 60 0.72 -19.04 5.95
CA ALA A 60 1.51 -19.16 7.18
C ALA A 60 1.00 -18.21 8.28
N GLY A 61 0.74 -16.94 7.94
CA GLY A 61 0.18 -15.98 8.89
C GLY A 61 -1.17 -16.43 9.46
N LEU A 62 -2.09 -16.84 8.58
CA LEU A 62 -3.45 -17.25 8.96
C LEU A 62 -3.47 -18.55 9.78
N ILE A 63 -2.70 -19.58 9.39
CA ILE A 63 -2.60 -20.86 10.11
C ILE A 63 -2.02 -20.64 11.51
N ASN A 64 -1.14 -19.66 11.67
CA ASN A 64 -0.54 -19.32 12.96
C ASN A 64 -1.36 -18.33 13.78
N GLY A 65 -2.61 -18.04 13.39
CA GLY A 65 -3.57 -17.33 14.23
C GLY A 65 -3.77 -15.86 13.91
N ALA A 66 -3.24 -15.35 12.77
CA ALA A 66 -3.61 -14.03 12.31
C ALA A 66 -5.12 -13.96 12.00
N SER A 67 -5.79 -12.93 12.51
CA SER A 67 -7.22 -12.72 12.31
C SER A 67 -7.52 -12.08 10.94
N ASP A 68 -6.66 -11.18 10.52
CA ASP A 68 -6.80 -10.36 9.32
C ASP A 68 -5.49 -10.27 8.54
N VAL A 69 -5.60 -9.85 7.28
CA VAL A 69 -4.45 -9.61 6.40
C VAL A 69 -4.46 -8.17 5.92
N LEU A 70 -3.33 -7.49 6.05
CA LEU A 70 -3.08 -6.19 5.43
C LEU A 70 -2.04 -6.37 4.33
N LEU A 71 -2.46 -6.18 3.10
CA LEU A 71 -1.58 -6.20 1.94
C LEU A 71 -1.20 -4.77 1.56
N ASN A 72 0.07 -4.57 1.27
CA ASN A 72 0.58 -3.34 0.69
C ASN A 72 1.37 -3.69 -0.56
N ARG A 73 1.11 -3.02 -1.67
CA ARG A 73 2.09 -3.04 -2.75
C ARG A 73 3.29 -2.21 -2.34
N PHE A 74 4.49 -2.59 -2.74
CA PHE A 74 5.65 -1.74 -2.53
C PHE A 74 5.44 -0.37 -3.19
N LEU A 75 5.64 0.69 -2.40
CA LEU A 75 5.65 2.07 -2.89
C LEU A 75 7.09 2.60 -2.84
N PRO A 76 7.59 3.19 -3.95
CA PRO A 76 8.92 3.80 -3.98
C PRO A 76 9.10 4.82 -2.86
N GLY A 77 10.19 4.70 -2.10
CA GLY A 77 10.52 5.63 -1.04
C GLY A 77 11.77 5.24 -0.25
N GLY A 78 12.42 6.21 0.35
CA GLY A 78 13.58 5.98 1.20
C GLY A 78 14.66 5.13 0.52
N ARG A 79 15.20 4.14 1.23
CA ARG A 79 16.22 3.22 0.72
C ARG A 79 15.72 2.35 -0.45
N GLY A 80 14.43 2.08 -0.52
CA GLY A 80 13.83 1.29 -1.60
C GLY A 80 13.98 1.91 -2.99
N LEU A 81 14.25 3.22 -3.08
CA LEU A 81 14.52 3.89 -4.37
C LEU A 81 15.76 3.35 -5.08
N SER A 82 16.74 2.85 -4.34
CA SER A 82 17.95 2.25 -4.93
C SER A 82 17.74 0.82 -5.46
N TYR A 83 16.56 0.23 -5.21
CA TYR A 83 16.23 -1.17 -5.53
C TYR A 83 14.90 -1.28 -6.29
N LEU A 84 14.53 -0.24 -7.05
CA LEU A 84 13.26 -0.22 -7.79
C LEU A 84 13.08 -1.41 -8.75
N PRO A 85 14.12 -1.84 -9.53
CA PRO A 85 13.97 -2.97 -10.44
C PRO A 85 13.63 -4.28 -9.72
N GLU A 86 14.13 -4.45 -8.50
CA GLU A 86 13.96 -5.66 -7.69
C GLU A 86 12.67 -5.63 -6.86
N LEU A 87 12.17 -4.45 -6.53
CA LEU A 87 11.05 -4.30 -5.59
C LEU A 87 9.74 -3.95 -6.25
N LEU A 88 9.74 -3.14 -7.32
CA LEU A 88 8.53 -2.59 -7.91
C LEU A 88 7.75 -3.66 -8.69
N LEU A 89 6.50 -3.87 -8.31
CA LEU A 89 5.59 -4.78 -9.01
C LEU A 89 5.20 -4.24 -10.38
N THR A 90 5.11 -5.14 -11.35
CA THR A 90 4.48 -4.86 -12.64
C THR A 90 2.94 -4.85 -12.51
N PRO A 91 2.20 -4.24 -13.44
CA PRO A 91 0.73 -4.32 -13.44
C PRO A 91 0.20 -5.75 -13.46
N VAL A 92 0.88 -6.68 -14.12
CA VAL A 92 0.53 -8.11 -14.12
C VAL A 92 0.70 -8.71 -12.72
N GLN A 93 1.80 -8.41 -12.03
CA GLN A 93 2.04 -8.89 -10.67
C GLN A 93 1.07 -8.27 -9.66
N ILE A 94 0.64 -7.03 -9.85
CA ILE A 94 -0.40 -6.43 -8.99
C ILE A 94 -1.72 -7.19 -9.11
N ASN A 95 -2.13 -7.55 -10.32
CA ASN A 95 -3.33 -8.39 -10.52
C ASN A 95 -3.13 -9.80 -9.94
N GLY A 96 -1.98 -10.41 -10.18
CA GLY A 96 -1.64 -11.71 -9.59
C GLY A 96 -1.68 -11.68 -8.06
N MET A 97 -1.09 -10.66 -7.42
CA MET A 97 -1.16 -10.45 -5.97
C MET A 97 -2.61 -10.46 -5.45
N LEU A 98 -3.51 -9.75 -6.13
CA LEU A 98 -4.92 -9.69 -5.73
C LEU A 98 -5.61 -11.04 -5.93
N CYS A 99 -5.34 -11.74 -7.03
CA CYS A 99 -5.91 -13.06 -7.31
C CYS A 99 -5.42 -14.11 -6.29
N THR A 100 -4.12 -14.16 -6.02
CA THR A 100 -3.54 -15.07 -5.01
C THR A 100 -4.13 -14.81 -3.62
N ALA A 101 -4.23 -13.55 -3.23
CA ALA A 101 -4.83 -13.19 -1.95
C ALA A 101 -6.30 -13.60 -1.88
N GLU A 102 -7.09 -13.32 -2.92
CA GLU A 102 -8.51 -13.69 -2.99
C GLU A 102 -8.70 -15.21 -2.86
N GLU A 103 -7.85 -16.01 -3.52
CA GLU A 103 -7.87 -17.46 -3.45
C GLU A 103 -7.63 -17.95 -2.02
N VAL A 104 -6.52 -17.56 -1.39
CA VAL A 104 -6.20 -17.99 -0.01
C VAL A 104 -7.28 -17.57 0.98
N LEU A 105 -7.74 -16.32 0.88
CA LEU A 105 -8.74 -15.76 1.79
C LEU A 105 -10.11 -16.40 1.63
N SER A 106 -10.47 -16.79 0.42
CA SER A 106 -11.71 -17.53 0.17
C SER A 106 -11.69 -18.90 0.83
N HIS A 107 -10.59 -19.66 0.72
CA HIS A 107 -10.40 -20.94 1.41
C HIS A 107 -10.40 -20.77 2.94
N ALA A 108 -9.70 -19.75 3.43
CA ALA A 108 -9.61 -19.48 4.87
C ALA A 108 -10.87 -18.82 5.45
N ARG A 109 -11.81 -18.37 4.64
CA ARG A 109 -12.97 -17.55 5.03
C ARG A 109 -12.57 -16.31 5.83
N ARG A 110 -11.52 -15.66 5.39
CA ARG A 110 -10.98 -14.42 5.97
C ARG A 110 -11.07 -13.27 4.98
N TYR A 111 -10.68 -12.09 5.46
CA TYR A 111 -10.64 -10.88 4.64
C TYR A 111 -9.24 -10.27 4.67
N ALA A 112 -8.94 -9.52 3.61
CA ALA A 112 -7.78 -8.64 3.58
C ALA A 112 -8.20 -7.21 3.28
N HIS A 113 -7.39 -6.28 3.74
CA HIS A 113 -7.44 -4.88 3.33
C HIS A 113 -6.17 -4.56 2.52
N LEU A 114 -6.34 -3.79 1.46
CA LEU A 114 -5.22 -3.20 0.77
C LEU A 114 -4.93 -1.84 1.40
N GLY A 115 -3.75 -1.70 2.00
CA GLY A 115 -3.36 -0.50 2.74
C GLY A 115 -2.73 0.59 1.87
N THR A 116 -2.53 0.32 0.58
CA THR A 116 -1.97 1.26 -0.40
C THR A 116 -2.94 1.44 -1.55
N GLU A 117 -3.15 2.69 -1.95
CA GLU A 117 -4.08 3.01 -3.03
C GLU A 117 -3.62 2.40 -4.36
N ILE A 118 -4.55 1.79 -5.08
CA ILE A 118 -4.36 1.30 -6.44
C ILE A 118 -5.35 2.03 -7.37
N PRO A 119 -4.90 2.49 -8.56
CA PRO A 119 -5.84 3.02 -9.55
C PRO A 119 -6.88 1.95 -9.93
N TYR A 120 -8.14 2.34 -10.04
CA TYR A 120 -9.20 1.40 -10.42
C TYR A 120 -8.88 0.64 -11.71
N CYS A 121 -8.31 1.32 -12.70
CA CYS A 121 -7.92 0.72 -13.99
C CYS A 121 -6.77 -0.29 -13.88
N ALA A 122 -6.05 -0.36 -12.77
CA ALA A 122 -5.00 -1.35 -12.57
C ALA A 122 -5.57 -2.75 -12.26
N ILE A 123 -6.84 -2.84 -11.88
CA ILE A 123 -7.49 -4.09 -11.50
C ILE A 123 -8.31 -4.60 -12.67
N GLN A 124 -7.97 -5.78 -13.19
CA GLN A 124 -8.62 -6.34 -14.38
C GLN A 124 -10.05 -6.82 -14.10
N HIS A 125 -10.27 -7.42 -12.93
CA HIS A 125 -11.52 -8.04 -12.54
C HIS A 125 -11.95 -7.65 -11.13
N PRO A 126 -12.27 -6.36 -10.87
CA PRO A 126 -12.62 -5.89 -9.53
C PRO A 126 -13.88 -6.58 -8.98
N GLU A 127 -14.77 -7.04 -9.85
CA GLU A 127 -16.00 -7.77 -9.50
C GLU A 127 -15.75 -9.17 -8.93
N LYS A 128 -14.53 -9.71 -9.08
CA LYS A 128 -14.14 -11.02 -8.55
C LYS A 128 -13.51 -10.93 -7.15
N LEU A 129 -13.26 -9.72 -6.66
CA LEU A 129 -12.65 -9.51 -5.35
C LEU A 129 -13.75 -9.45 -4.28
N GLU A 130 -14.04 -10.59 -3.65
CA GLU A 130 -15.04 -10.69 -2.58
C GLU A 130 -14.40 -10.59 -1.18
N ARG A 131 -13.16 -11.02 -1.05
CA ARG A 131 -12.41 -11.08 0.21
C ARG A 131 -11.35 -10.00 0.35
N VAL A 132 -10.80 -9.53 -0.76
CA VAL A 132 -9.82 -8.43 -0.76
C VAL A 132 -10.52 -7.10 -0.92
N ARG A 133 -10.48 -6.26 0.11
CA ARG A 133 -11.04 -4.91 0.10
C ARG A 133 -9.99 -3.92 -0.39
N VAL A 134 -10.25 -3.35 -1.54
CA VAL A 134 -9.35 -2.39 -2.19
C VAL A 134 -9.79 -0.95 -1.88
N GLY A 135 -8.85 -0.13 -1.40
CA GLY A 135 -9.01 1.31 -1.26
C GLY A 135 -8.58 2.02 -2.54
N TYR A 136 -9.44 2.90 -3.04
CA TYR A 136 -9.17 3.69 -4.26
C TYR A 136 -8.92 5.17 -3.97
N LYS A 137 -9.04 5.60 -2.71
CA LYS A 137 -8.94 7.00 -2.32
C LYS A 137 -7.80 7.23 -1.34
N CYS A 138 -6.99 8.25 -1.65
CA CYS A 138 -5.89 8.67 -0.80
C CYS A 138 -6.42 9.32 0.49
N ALA A 139 -5.91 8.85 1.62
CA ALA A 139 -6.24 9.37 2.94
C ALA A 139 -5.30 10.49 3.41
N ALA A 140 -4.19 10.74 2.68
CA ALA A 140 -3.20 11.75 3.03
C ALA A 140 -3.83 13.14 3.16
N VAL A 141 -3.48 13.85 4.21
CA VAL A 141 -4.02 15.17 4.61
C VAL A 141 -5.51 15.14 5.00
N LYS A 142 -6.31 14.31 4.34
CA LYS A 142 -7.76 14.20 4.61
C LYS A 142 -8.05 13.52 5.95
N ASN A 143 -7.36 12.42 6.24
CA ASN A 143 -7.57 11.60 7.42
C ASN A 143 -6.35 11.55 8.34
N PHE A 144 -5.17 11.71 7.80
CA PHE A 144 -3.92 11.72 8.55
C PHE A 144 -2.84 12.53 7.83
N PHE A 145 -1.83 12.91 8.58
CA PHE A 145 -0.55 13.42 8.10
C PHE A 145 0.56 12.92 9.04
N VAL A 146 1.80 13.16 8.69
CA VAL A 146 2.93 12.66 9.47
C VAL A 146 3.75 13.82 10.03
N ILE A 147 4.16 13.67 11.28
CA ILE A 147 5.18 14.50 11.92
C ILE A 147 6.37 13.60 12.22
N ASP A 148 7.53 13.93 11.68
CA ASP A 148 8.74 13.17 11.94
C ASP A 148 9.38 13.57 13.29
N PRO A 149 10.40 12.81 13.79
CA PRO A 149 11.03 13.12 15.08
C PRO A 149 11.68 14.49 15.17
N SER A 150 11.99 15.15 14.05
CA SER A 150 12.52 16.51 14.03
C SER A 150 11.42 17.58 14.08
N GLY A 151 10.15 17.19 14.02
CA GLY A 151 9.00 18.10 14.02
C GLY A 151 8.57 18.56 12.63
N GLN A 152 9.15 18.01 11.55
CA GLN A 152 8.75 18.29 10.18
C GLN A 152 7.40 17.64 9.86
N ILE A 153 6.56 18.37 9.15
CA ILE A 153 5.22 17.91 8.72
C ILE A 153 5.29 17.46 7.27
N ARG A 154 4.72 16.28 6.97
CA ARG A 154 4.60 15.69 5.64
C ARG A 154 3.16 15.28 5.36
N THR A 155 2.75 15.26 4.11
CA THR A 155 1.40 14.86 3.71
C THR A 155 1.08 13.41 4.08
N CYS A 156 2.05 12.50 3.98
CA CYS A 156 1.97 11.10 4.40
C CYS A 156 3.36 10.54 4.69
N ASN A 157 3.43 9.27 5.14
CA ASN A 157 4.67 8.57 5.45
C ASN A 157 5.53 8.25 4.21
N HIS A 158 4.97 8.29 3.00
CA HIS A 158 5.71 8.11 1.75
C HIS A 158 6.21 9.42 1.14
N SER A 159 5.68 10.57 1.60
CA SER A 159 6.08 11.86 1.05
C SER A 159 7.52 12.22 1.45
N PRO A 160 8.42 12.48 0.48
CA PRO A 160 9.73 13.04 0.78
C PRO A 160 9.65 14.55 1.09
N ARG A 161 8.51 15.21 0.75
CA ARG A 161 8.35 16.66 0.82
C ARG A 161 7.91 17.11 2.21
N VAL A 162 8.67 18.02 2.79
CA VAL A 162 8.32 18.70 4.03
C VAL A 162 7.41 19.86 3.68
N VAL A 163 6.22 19.90 4.27
CA VAL A 163 5.21 20.95 4.02
C VAL A 163 5.06 21.93 5.16
N GLY A 164 5.73 21.70 6.27
CA GLY A 164 5.69 22.57 7.44
C GLY A 164 6.44 22.01 8.63
N HIS A 165 6.26 22.68 9.78
CA HIS A 165 6.96 22.29 11.01
C HIS A 165 6.12 22.62 12.24
N ILE A 166 5.99 21.69 13.22
CA ILE A 166 5.11 21.86 14.39
C ILE A 166 5.47 23.03 15.31
N PHE A 167 6.74 23.45 15.31
CA PHE A 167 7.25 24.56 16.13
C PHE A 167 7.33 25.88 15.37
N GLN A 168 6.84 25.96 14.14
CA GLN A 168 6.83 27.17 13.32
C GLN A 168 5.42 27.72 13.14
N LYS A 169 5.30 29.01 12.85
CA LYS A 169 4.05 29.67 12.50
C LYS A 169 4.23 30.42 11.17
N PRO A 170 3.37 30.14 10.17
CA PRO A 170 2.30 29.15 10.18
C PRO A 170 2.84 27.71 10.24
N LEU A 171 2.05 26.76 10.74
CA LEU A 171 2.44 25.35 10.84
C LEU A 171 2.71 24.74 9.46
N ILE A 172 1.89 25.08 8.47
CA ILE A 172 2.04 24.66 7.07
C ILE A 172 2.59 25.85 6.30
N THR A 173 3.75 25.66 5.69
CA THR A 173 4.46 26.67 4.88
C THR A 173 4.33 26.41 3.39
N ASP A 174 4.22 25.13 3.00
CA ASP A 174 3.93 24.74 1.62
C ASP A 174 2.43 24.47 1.45
N THR A 175 1.67 25.55 1.45
CA THR A 175 0.20 25.52 1.40
C THR A 175 -0.34 24.95 0.11
N ASP A 176 0.33 25.14 -1.02
CA ASP A 176 -0.12 24.66 -2.33
C ASP A 176 -0.07 23.15 -2.39
N TYR A 177 1.04 22.55 -1.94
CA TYR A 177 1.17 21.10 -1.90
C TYR A 177 0.22 20.45 -0.89
N TRP A 178 0.07 21.06 0.28
CA TRP A 178 -0.89 20.62 1.28
C TRP A 178 -2.33 20.66 0.76
N ASN A 179 -2.75 21.80 0.19
CA ASN A 179 -4.11 22.00 -0.30
C ASN A 179 -4.44 21.06 -1.46
N MET A 180 -3.48 20.78 -2.33
CA MET A 180 -3.64 19.79 -3.40
C MET A 180 -4.09 18.43 -2.86
N PHE A 181 -3.50 17.94 -1.76
CA PHE A 181 -3.95 16.70 -1.11
C PHE A 181 -5.27 16.87 -0.37
N ALA A 182 -5.49 17.98 0.31
CA ALA A 182 -6.72 18.25 1.05
C ALA A 182 -7.95 18.29 0.13
N THR A 183 -7.82 18.93 -1.03
CA THR A 183 -8.91 19.07 -2.02
C THR A 183 -9.01 17.92 -3.01
N GLY A 184 -7.91 17.16 -3.23
CA GLY A 184 -7.81 16.15 -4.28
C GLY A 184 -7.50 16.73 -5.68
N ASP A 185 -6.97 17.97 -5.75
CA ASP A 185 -6.57 18.60 -7.02
C ASP A 185 -5.23 18.06 -7.55
N TYR A 186 -5.18 16.76 -7.73
CA TYR A 186 -4.01 16.04 -8.23
C TYR A 186 -4.35 15.05 -9.36
N GLN A 187 -5.50 15.20 -9.97
CA GLN A 187 -5.90 14.29 -11.04
C GLN A 187 -4.93 14.39 -12.24
N PRO A 188 -4.38 13.27 -12.73
CA PRO A 188 -3.63 13.24 -13.97
C PRO A 188 -4.49 13.63 -15.17
N GLU A 189 -3.89 14.34 -16.15
CA GLU A 189 -4.57 14.68 -17.38
C GLU A 189 -5.09 13.43 -18.11
N ALA A 190 -4.31 12.35 -18.09
CA ALA A 190 -4.69 11.06 -18.67
C ALA A 190 -5.96 10.42 -18.03
N CYS A 191 -6.37 10.90 -16.86
CA CYS A 191 -7.62 10.49 -16.21
C CYS A 191 -8.81 11.39 -16.56
N GLY A 192 -8.59 12.41 -17.38
CA GLY A 192 -9.65 13.28 -17.90
C GLY A 192 -10.68 12.46 -18.69
N GLY A 193 -11.98 12.63 -18.36
CA GLY A 193 -13.06 11.86 -18.98
C GLY A 193 -13.21 10.41 -18.50
N CYS A 194 -12.39 9.94 -17.56
CA CYS A 194 -12.55 8.61 -16.98
C CYS A 194 -13.83 8.52 -16.14
N LYS A 195 -14.69 7.54 -16.45
CA LYS A 195 -15.96 7.31 -15.74
C LYS A 195 -15.79 6.95 -14.26
N MET A 196 -14.61 6.43 -13.89
CA MET A 196 -14.30 5.98 -12.52
C MET A 196 -13.63 7.07 -11.67
N VAL A 197 -13.38 8.26 -12.21
CA VAL A 197 -12.64 9.32 -11.52
C VAL A 197 -13.28 9.76 -10.19
N SER A 198 -14.60 9.71 -10.09
CA SER A 198 -15.32 10.05 -8.83
C SER A 198 -15.06 9.05 -7.69
N LEU A 199 -14.70 7.81 -8.03
CA LEU A 199 -14.42 6.72 -7.09
C LEU A 199 -12.92 6.50 -6.89
N CYS A 200 -12.07 7.05 -7.75
CA CYS A 200 -10.65 6.75 -7.83
C CYS A 200 -9.81 8.03 -7.73
N ASP A 201 -8.89 8.07 -6.77
CA ASP A 201 -7.89 9.15 -6.64
C ASP A 201 -6.67 8.92 -7.55
N CYS A 202 -6.81 8.10 -8.60
CA CYS A 202 -5.79 7.85 -9.62
C CYS A 202 -4.51 7.16 -9.09
N GLY A 203 -4.62 6.42 -7.98
CA GLY A 203 -3.51 5.74 -7.30
C GLY A 203 -2.70 6.63 -6.36
N CYS A 204 -1.50 6.19 -5.99
CA CYS A 204 -0.65 6.93 -5.05
C CYS A 204 0.02 8.13 -5.71
N ARG A 205 -0.29 9.32 -5.22
CA ARG A 205 0.23 10.58 -5.76
C ARG A 205 1.71 10.80 -5.46
N GLU A 206 2.18 10.26 -4.32
CA GLU A 206 3.61 10.33 -4.00
C GLU A 206 4.45 9.39 -4.88
N VAL A 207 3.91 8.25 -5.30
CA VAL A 207 4.57 7.41 -6.32
C VAL A 207 4.75 8.19 -7.62
N ALA A 208 3.70 8.86 -8.08
CA ALA A 208 3.78 9.70 -9.28
C ALA A 208 4.79 10.85 -9.09
N ASN A 209 4.79 11.50 -7.94
CA ASN A 209 5.72 12.57 -7.61
C ASN A 209 7.18 12.08 -7.57
N ILE A 210 7.44 10.97 -6.90
CA ILE A 210 8.78 10.42 -6.75
C ILE A 210 9.36 9.95 -8.09
N LEU A 211 8.56 9.27 -8.91
CA LEU A 211 9.04 8.67 -10.15
C LEU A 211 9.02 9.63 -11.34
N HIS A 212 8.13 10.62 -11.34
CA HIS A 212 7.94 11.53 -12.47
C HIS A 212 8.16 13.02 -12.13
N GLY A 213 8.48 13.33 -10.85
CA GLY A 213 8.64 14.71 -10.37
C GLY A 213 7.33 15.52 -10.34
N ASN A 214 6.17 14.86 -10.48
CA ASN A 214 4.87 15.51 -10.54
C ASN A 214 3.77 14.66 -9.91
N PRO A 215 3.12 15.12 -8.84
CA PRO A 215 2.02 14.39 -8.22
C PRO A 215 0.78 14.26 -9.12
N LYS A 216 0.67 15.06 -10.18
CA LYS A 216 -0.35 14.92 -11.24
C LYS A 216 0.08 13.92 -12.34
N GLY A 217 1.22 13.25 -12.20
CA GLY A 217 1.65 12.16 -13.07
C GLY A 217 0.78 10.91 -12.93
N VAL A 218 0.89 9.98 -13.87
CA VAL A 218 0.18 8.70 -13.82
C VAL A 218 0.88 7.77 -12.83
N ASP A 219 0.12 7.08 -11.98
CA ASP A 219 0.68 6.01 -11.13
C ASP A 219 1.19 4.87 -12.01
N THR A 220 2.36 4.31 -11.69
CA THR A 220 3.00 3.26 -12.48
C THR A 220 2.21 1.96 -12.59
N SER A 221 1.27 1.74 -11.68
CA SER A 221 0.35 0.61 -11.72
C SER A 221 -0.85 0.83 -12.64
N ALA A 222 -1.11 2.08 -13.05
CA ALA A 222 -2.23 2.38 -13.94
C ALA A 222 -2.02 1.74 -15.32
N ILE A 223 -3.02 1.05 -15.80
CA ILE A 223 -3.04 0.61 -17.21
C ILE A 223 -3.33 1.86 -18.03
N GLN A 224 -2.35 2.29 -18.82
CA GLN A 224 -2.61 3.32 -19.82
C GLN A 224 -3.65 2.77 -20.80
N HIS A 225 -4.90 3.11 -20.58
CA HIS A 225 -5.89 3.00 -21.63
C HIS A 225 -5.45 4.01 -22.68
N SER A 226 -4.80 3.52 -23.75
CA SER A 226 -4.82 4.25 -24.99
C SER A 226 -6.30 4.56 -25.26
N VAL A 227 -6.68 5.81 -25.05
CA VAL A 227 -7.99 6.32 -25.41
C VAL A 227 -8.11 6.07 -26.90
N LYS A 228 -8.70 4.94 -27.29
CA LYS A 228 -9.26 4.81 -28.61
C LYS A 228 -10.44 5.78 -28.61
N GLN A 229 -10.15 6.99 -29.06
CA GLN A 229 -11.17 7.87 -29.62
C GLN A 229 -11.84 7.08 -30.75
N ASN A 230 -13.05 6.68 -30.52
CA ASN A 230 -14.05 6.42 -31.55
C ASN A 230 -15.33 7.14 -31.14
#